data_ad1dd9cc522a634fd202362960da1385
#
_entry.id   ad1dd9cc522a634fd202362960da1385
#
_cell.length_a   1.000
_cell.length_b   1.000
_cell.length_c   1.000
_cell.angle_alpha   90.00
_cell.angle_beta   90.00
_cell.angle_gamma   90.00
#
_symmetry.space_group_name_H-M   'P 1'
#
loop_
_entity.id
_entity.type
_entity.pdbx_description
1 polymer ?
#
loop_
_entity_poly.entity_id
_entity_poly.type
_entity_poly.pdbx_seq_one_letter_code
_entity_poly.pdbx_strand_id
1 'polypeptide(L)'
;VYTKFVIIGAGGGSLPLLEKANVPEGKGYGGFPVSGQWLKCTNPEVIAKHQAKVYGKASVGAPPMSVPHVDTRMIDGERALLFGPFAGFSTRFLKNGSYSDLPLSIKADNVIPMIVAGYKNIPLTKYLIEQVRQSPKDRMNALREYVPNARTKDWKLERAGQRVQVIKKDEELIGKLEFGTE
;
A
#
# COMPACT_ATOMS: atom_id res chain seq x y z
N VAL A 1 21.60 -19.23 -12.63
CA VAL A 1 20.61 -20.31 -12.78
C VAL A 1 20.27 -20.42 -14.25
N TYR A 2 20.44 -21.59 -14.84
CA TYR A 2 20.01 -21.85 -16.21
C TYR A 2 18.62 -22.49 -16.19
N THR A 3 17.66 -21.89 -16.87
CA THR A 3 16.28 -22.36 -16.90
C THR A 3 15.62 -21.99 -18.23
N LYS A 4 14.59 -22.73 -18.62
CA LYS A 4 13.80 -22.44 -19.83
C LYS A 4 12.76 -21.35 -19.62
N PHE A 5 12.40 -21.07 -18.36
CA PHE A 5 11.35 -20.11 -18.02
C PHE A 5 11.59 -19.52 -16.64
N VAL A 6 11.28 -18.24 -16.47
CA VAL A 6 11.39 -17.51 -15.17
C VAL A 6 10.10 -16.76 -14.92
N ILE A 7 9.54 -16.91 -13.72
CA ILE A 7 8.43 -16.09 -13.23
C ILE A 7 8.98 -15.13 -12.18
N ILE A 8 8.78 -13.83 -12.39
CA ILE A 8 9.16 -12.80 -11.45
C ILE A 8 7.94 -12.43 -10.59
N GLY A 9 7.82 -13.05 -9.41
CA GLY A 9 6.76 -12.81 -8.44
C GLY A 9 7.26 -12.04 -7.21
N ALA A 10 8.08 -10.99 -7.40
CA ALA A 10 8.78 -10.30 -6.32
C ALA A 10 8.04 -9.05 -5.78
N GLY A 11 6.75 -8.90 -6.07
CA GLY A 11 5.97 -7.73 -5.64
C GLY A 11 6.63 -6.41 -6.07
N GLY A 12 6.85 -5.48 -5.15
CA GLY A 12 7.55 -4.22 -5.43
C GLY A 12 8.98 -4.37 -5.95
N GLY A 13 9.60 -5.54 -5.74
CA GLY A 13 10.92 -5.86 -6.31
C GLY A 13 10.90 -6.33 -7.76
N SER A 14 9.73 -6.55 -8.36
CA SER A 14 9.62 -7.06 -9.73
C SER A 14 10.17 -6.07 -10.76
N LEU A 15 9.84 -4.79 -10.62
CA LEU A 15 10.31 -3.76 -11.56
C LEU A 15 11.84 -3.63 -11.59
N PRO A 16 12.57 -3.51 -10.46
CA PRO A 16 14.02 -3.54 -10.45
C PRO A 16 14.64 -4.83 -11.03
N LEU A 17 13.96 -5.96 -10.88
CA LEU A 17 14.43 -7.23 -11.45
C LEU A 17 14.27 -7.28 -12.97
N LEU A 18 13.15 -6.78 -13.51
CA LEU A 18 12.96 -6.62 -14.96
C LEU A 18 14.03 -5.72 -15.57
N GLU A 19 14.33 -4.60 -14.91
CA GLU A 19 15.39 -3.69 -15.34
C GLU A 19 16.77 -4.37 -15.36
N LYS A 20 17.11 -5.10 -14.29
CA LYS A 20 18.37 -5.86 -14.19
C LYS A 20 18.45 -6.98 -15.24
N ALA A 21 17.32 -7.58 -15.58
CA ALA A 21 17.23 -8.60 -16.61
C ALA A 21 17.32 -8.00 -18.03
N ASN A 22 17.34 -6.67 -18.16
CA ASN A 22 17.43 -5.94 -19.41
C ASN A 22 16.32 -6.31 -20.43
N VAL A 23 15.11 -6.57 -19.90
CA VAL A 23 13.92 -6.90 -20.69
C VAL A 23 13.42 -5.63 -21.36
N PRO A 24 13.39 -5.57 -22.73
CA PRO A 24 13.04 -4.36 -23.47
C PRO A 24 11.66 -3.80 -23.14
N GLU A 25 10.68 -4.67 -22.90
CA GLU A 25 9.30 -4.35 -22.58
C GLU A 25 9.15 -3.67 -21.20
N GLY A 26 10.17 -3.79 -20.34
CA GLY A 26 10.22 -3.11 -19.03
C GLY A 26 10.63 -1.65 -19.10
N LYS A 27 11.08 -1.15 -20.26
CA LYS A 27 11.52 0.24 -20.42
C LYS A 27 10.36 1.23 -20.32
N GLY A 28 10.60 2.35 -19.64
CA GLY A 28 9.61 3.43 -19.48
C GLY A 28 8.57 3.15 -18.38
N TYR A 29 8.65 2.03 -17.69
CA TYR A 29 7.81 1.77 -16.51
C TYR A 29 8.42 2.41 -15.27
N GLY A 30 7.56 2.97 -14.44
CA GLY A 30 7.91 3.49 -13.12
C GLY A 30 7.11 2.83 -12.02
N GLY A 31 7.50 3.06 -10.79
CA GLY A 31 6.80 2.56 -9.62
C GLY A 31 6.52 3.66 -8.60
N PHE A 32 5.28 3.73 -8.10
CA PHE A 32 4.92 4.60 -6.99
C PHE A 32 4.62 3.77 -5.75
N PRO A 33 5.46 3.82 -4.71
CA PRO A 33 5.26 3.00 -3.53
C PRO A 33 4.19 3.59 -2.61
N VAL A 34 3.23 2.76 -2.25
CA VAL A 34 2.21 3.05 -1.23
C VAL A 34 2.37 2.07 -0.09
N SER A 35 2.48 2.58 1.13
CA SER A 35 2.51 1.75 2.32
C SER A 35 1.13 1.60 2.93
N GLY A 36 0.85 0.44 3.52
CA GLY A 36 -0.30 0.23 4.38
C GLY A 36 0.08 0.29 5.84
N GLN A 37 -0.83 0.78 6.67
CA GLN A 37 -0.71 0.76 8.13
C GLN A 37 -1.99 0.21 8.73
N TRP A 38 -1.87 -0.49 9.84
CA TRP A 38 -2.98 -1.06 10.57
C TRP A 38 -2.90 -0.72 12.04
N LEU A 39 -4.03 -0.48 12.67
CA LEU A 39 -4.12 -0.63 14.11
C LEU A 39 -4.24 -2.10 14.43
N LYS A 40 -3.33 -2.63 15.22
CA LYS A 40 -3.27 -4.03 15.64
C LYS A 40 -3.56 -4.14 17.14
N CYS A 41 -4.45 -5.05 17.48
CA CYS A 41 -4.75 -5.44 18.85
C CYS A 41 -4.41 -6.93 19.04
N THR A 42 -3.67 -7.22 20.10
CA THR A 42 -3.33 -8.61 20.51
C THR A 42 -3.99 -8.99 21.84
N ASN A 43 -4.83 -8.10 22.41
CA ASN A 43 -5.56 -8.40 23.64
C ASN A 43 -6.60 -9.49 23.39
N PRO A 44 -6.49 -10.68 24.01
CA PRO A 44 -7.39 -11.81 23.76
C PRO A 44 -8.84 -11.50 24.16
N GLU A 45 -9.07 -10.69 25.19
CA GLU A 45 -10.42 -10.29 25.61
C GLU A 45 -11.14 -9.42 24.56
N VAL A 46 -10.37 -8.61 23.81
CA VAL A 46 -10.91 -7.80 22.70
C VAL A 46 -11.15 -8.69 21.49
N ILE A 47 -10.19 -9.56 21.16
CA ILE A 47 -10.25 -10.46 20.00
C ILE A 47 -11.43 -11.41 20.12
N ALA A 48 -11.67 -11.96 21.32
CA ALA A 48 -12.77 -12.91 21.58
C ALA A 48 -14.16 -12.34 21.25
N LYS A 49 -14.32 -11.02 21.29
CA LYS A 49 -15.58 -10.33 20.98
C LYS A 49 -15.81 -10.09 19.49
N HIS A 50 -14.80 -10.34 18.65
CA HIS A 50 -14.84 -10.12 17.21
C HIS A 50 -14.63 -11.42 16.45
N GLN A 51 -15.74 -12.02 16.00
CA GLN A 51 -15.74 -13.31 15.30
C GLN A 51 -15.93 -13.13 13.77
N ALA A 52 -16.24 -11.92 13.31
CA ALA A 52 -16.55 -11.63 11.92
C ALA A 52 -15.59 -10.57 11.34
N LYS A 53 -15.43 -10.64 10.03
CA LYS A 53 -14.80 -9.57 9.26
C LYS A 53 -15.86 -8.53 8.92
N VAL A 54 -15.64 -7.28 9.33
CA VAL A 54 -16.59 -6.18 9.16
C VAL A 54 -15.97 -5.13 8.24
N TYR A 55 -16.59 -4.93 7.09
CA TYR A 55 -16.22 -3.87 6.15
C TYR A 55 -17.08 -2.62 6.37
N GLY A 56 -16.44 -1.48 6.27
CA GLY A 56 -17.12 -0.20 6.21
C GLY A 56 -17.52 0.18 4.79
N LYS A 57 -18.04 1.38 4.64
CA LYS A 57 -18.33 2.00 3.36
C LYS A 57 -17.11 2.80 2.89
N ALA A 58 -16.75 2.70 1.63
CA ALA A 58 -15.72 3.55 1.05
C ALA A 58 -16.15 5.02 1.12
N SER A 59 -15.23 5.90 1.48
CA SER A 59 -15.44 7.35 1.37
C SER A 59 -15.59 7.74 -0.11
N VAL A 60 -16.41 8.73 -0.39
CA VAL A 60 -16.57 9.24 -1.76
C VAL A 60 -15.22 9.72 -2.29
N GLY A 61 -14.82 9.23 -3.46
CA GLY A 61 -13.53 9.54 -4.09
C GLY A 61 -12.31 8.80 -3.53
N ALA A 62 -12.49 7.93 -2.54
CA ALA A 62 -11.40 7.09 -2.04
C ALA A 62 -11.13 5.91 -2.99
N PRO A 63 -9.86 5.49 -3.13
CA PRO A 63 -9.52 4.32 -3.91
C PRO A 63 -10.26 3.06 -3.38
N PRO A 64 -10.68 2.13 -4.25
CA PRO A 64 -11.42 0.92 -3.84
C PRO A 64 -10.76 0.12 -2.72
N MET A 65 -9.43 0.19 -2.63
CA MET A 65 -8.61 -0.56 -1.67
C MET A 65 -8.50 0.10 -0.28
N SER A 66 -9.07 1.28 -0.10
CA SER A 66 -9.02 2.04 1.15
C SER A 66 -10.25 1.85 2.04
N VAL A 67 -11.09 0.84 1.75
CA VAL A 67 -12.27 0.55 2.56
C VAL A 67 -11.82 0.09 3.95
N PRO A 68 -12.12 0.87 5.01
CA PRO A 68 -11.73 0.48 6.34
C PRO A 68 -12.51 -0.77 6.77
N HIS A 69 -11.81 -1.68 7.42
CA HIS A 69 -12.42 -2.90 7.93
C HIS A 69 -11.74 -3.40 9.21
N VAL A 70 -12.48 -4.14 9.99
CA VAL A 70 -11.99 -4.90 11.14
C VAL A 70 -11.86 -6.35 10.72
N ASP A 71 -10.72 -6.96 10.96
CA ASP A 71 -10.42 -8.32 10.54
C ASP A 71 -9.57 -9.05 11.58
N THR A 72 -9.97 -10.26 11.95
CA THR A 72 -9.18 -11.13 12.82
C THR A 72 -8.29 -12.01 11.97
N ARG A 73 -6.99 -11.98 12.22
CA ARG A 73 -5.98 -12.75 11.48
C ARG A 73 -5.05 -13.52 12.40
N MET A 74 -4.52 -14.61 11.87
CA MET A 74 -3.36 -15.28 12.44
C MET A 74 -2.10 -14.64 11.85
N ILE A 75 -1.23 -14.10 12.72
CA ILE A 75 0.03 -13.50 12.35
C ILE A 75 1.11 -14.13 13.21
N ASP A 76 2.06 -14.82 12.58
CA ASP A 76 3.15 -15.52 13.26
C ASP A 76 2.68 -16.50 14.35
N GLY A 77 1.53 -17.18 14.10
CA GLY A 77 0.94 -18.12 15.03
C GLY A 77 0.05 -17.50 16.11
N GLU A 78 -0.05 -16.19 16.18
CA GLU A 78 -0.88 -15.47 17.15
C GLU A 78 -2.10 -14.82 16.50
N ARG A 79 -3.23 -14.85 17.21
CA ARG A 79 -4.43 -14.12 16.78
C ARG A 79 -4.23 -12.62 17.02
N ALA A 80 -4.53 -11.83 16.01
CA ALA A 80 -4.56 -10.38 16.09
C ALA A 80 -5.82 -9.83 15.44
N LEU A 81 -6.39 -8.79 16.03
CA LEU A 81 -7.46 -8.00 15.42
C LEU A 81 -6.84 -6.80 14.75
N LEU A 82 -7.12 -6.60 13.48
CA LEU A 82 -6.60 -5.52 12.65
C LEU A 82 -7.72 -4.57 12.28
N PHE A 83 -7.44 -3.28 12.29
CA PHE A 83 -8.31 -2.24 11.75
C PHE A 83 -7.54 -1.33 10.79
N GLY A 84 -8.09 -1.14 9.60
CA GLY A 84 -7.51 -0.35 8.51
C GLY A 84 -8.02 -0.84 7.15
N PRO A 85 -7.24 -0.69 6.07
CA PRO A 85 -5.90 -0.10 6.04
C PRO A 85 -5.92 1.43 6.13
N PHE A 86 -4.89 1.99 6.73
CA PHE A 86 -4.55 3.40 6.58
C PHE A 86 -3.45 3.51 5.54
N ALA A 87 -3.62 4.37 4.56
CA ALA A 87 -2.59 4.58 3.57
C ALA A 87 -1.43 5.39 4.18
N GLY A 88 -0.22 5.04 3.77
CA GLY A 88 0.99 5.76 4.10
C GLY A 88 1.86 5.90 2.87
N PHE A 89 2.90 6.72 2.97
CA PHE A 89 3.90 6.88 1.94
C PHE A 89 5.27 6.43 2.46
N SER A 90 6.01 5.74 1.62
CA SER A 90 7.41 5.39 1.86
C SER A 90 8.11 5.27 0.53
N THR A 91 9.37 5.67 0.45
CA THR A 91 10.18 5.51 -0.77
C THR A 91 10.70 4.08 -0.96
N ARG A 92 10.43 3.18 -0.02
CA ARG A 92 10.79 1.75 -0.12
C ARG A 92 9.81 1.02 -1.04
N PHE A 93 10.30 0.10 -1.84
CA PHE A 93 9.48 -0.77 -2.68
C PHE A 93 9.02 -2.04 -1.96
N LEU A 94 9.76 -2.46 -0.96
CA LEU A 94 9.44 -3.60 -0.10
C LEU A 94 9.41 -3.18 1.37
N LYS A 95 8.72 -3.94 2.23
CA LYS A 95 8.63 -3.67 3.68
C LYS A 95 10.01 -3.48 4.31
N ASN A 96 10.97 -4.30 3.92
CA ASN A 96 12.36 -4.28 4.37
C ASN A 96 13.32 -3.78 3.28
N GLY A 97 12.82 -3.03 2.29
CA GLY A 97 13.62 -2.42 1.23
C GLY A 97 14.39 -1.18 1.70
N SER A 98 15.08 -0.54 0.75
CA SER A 98 15.85 0.68 1.00
C SER A 98 15.01 1.93 0.74
N TYR A 99 15.27 3.01 1.48
CA TYR A 99 14.71 4.34 1.16
C TYR A 99 15.21 4.92 -0.17
N SER A 100 16.27 4.36 -0.72
CA SER A 100 16.78 4.71 -2.06
C SER A 100 16.05 3.99 -3.20
N ASP A 101 15.13 3.05 -2.92
CA ASP A 101 14.46 2.27 -3.97
C ASP A 101 13.74 3.19 -4.98
N LEU A 102 12.91 4.13 -4.50
CA LEU A 102 12.20 5.07 -5.38
C LEU A 102 13.16 6.03 -6.09
N PRO A 103 14.07 6.78 -5.42
CA PRO A 103 15.01 7.65 -6.12
C PRO A 103 15.83 6.93 -7.19
N LEU A 104 16.35 5.74 -6.91
CA LEU A 104 17.17 4.97 -7.85
C LEU A 104 16.36 4.36 -9.01
N SER A 105 15.04 4.25 -8.86
CA SER A 105 14.15 3.77 -9.94
C SER A 105 13.79 4.85 -10.96
N ILE A 106 14.07 6.12 -10.66
CA ILE A 106 13.79 7.24 -11.58
C ILE A 106 14.88 7.30 -12.64
N LYS A 107 14.50 7.21 -13.91
CA LYS A 107 15.39 7.21 -15.06
C LYS A 107 14.88 8.15 -16.15
N ALA A 108 15.71 8.44 -17.15
CA ALA A 108 15.35 9.33 -18.23
C ALA A 108 14.12 8.87 -19.05
N ASP A 109 13.91 7.56 -19.14
CA ASP A 109 12.80 6.95 -19.87
C ASP A 109 11.48 6.91 -19.11
N ASN A 110 11.50 6.99 -17.78
CA ASN A 110 10.29 6.91 -16.94
C ASN A 110 9.95 8.19 -16.16
N VAL A 111 10.85 9.17 -16.08
CA VAL A 111 10.65 10.40 -15.28
C VAL A 111 9.44 11.20 -15.75
N ILE A 112 9.24 11.35 -17.07
CA ILE A 112 8.09 12.07 -17.62
C ILE A 112 6.77 11.35 -17.30
N PRO A 113 6.61 10.03 -17.60
CA PRO A 113 5.45 9.28 -17.17
C PRO A 113 5.14 9.39 -15.66
N MET A 114 6.18 9.37 -14.82
CA MET A 114 6.00 9.50 -13.36
C MET A 114 5.47 10.88 -12.96
N ILE A 115 5.99 11.96 -13.52
CA ILE A 115 5.52 13.32 -13.26
C ILE A 115 4.07 13.48 -13.73
N VAL A 116 3.74 13.02 -14.93
CA VAL A 116 2.40 13.12 -15.52
C VAL A 116 1.41 12.28 -14.70
N ALA A 117 1.78 11.08 -14.27
CA ALA A 117 0.95 10.26 -13.39
C ALA A 117 0.64 10.98 -12.06
N GLY A 118 1.63 11.64 -11.46
CA GLY A 118 1.44 12.46 -10.25
C GLY A 118 0.46 13.61 -10.47
N TYR A 119 0.60 14.32 -11.58
CA TYR A 119 -0.27 15.44 -11.94
C TYR A 119 -1.71 15.00 -12.24
N LYS A 120 -1.88 13.94 -13.03
CA LYS A 120 -3.22 13.42 -13.39
C LYS A 120 -3.98 12.82 -12.19
N ASN A 121 -3.26 12.45 -11.13
CA ASN A 121 -3.84 11.82 -9.94
C ASN A 121 -3.77 12.71 -8.68
N ILE A 122 -3.92 14.03 -8.85
CA ILE A 122 -3.94 15.00 -7.74
C ILE A 122 -4.92 14.60 -6.62
N PRO A 123 -6.18 14.14 -6.90
CA PRO A 123 -7.08 13.70 -5.84
C PRO A 123 -6.50 12.56 -5.00
N LEU A 124 -5.87 11.58 -5.64
CA LEU A 124 -5.19 10.47 -4.95
C LEU A 124 -4.01 10.98 -4.11
N THR A 125 -3.22 11.89 -4.65
CA THR A 125 -2.08 12.50 -3.94
C THR A 125 -2.54 13.24 -2.68
N LYS A 126 -3.61 14.04 -2.78
CA LYS A 126 -4.24 14.72 -1.64
C LYS A 126 -4.72 13.72 -0.60
N TYR A 127 -5.45 12.69 -1.01
CA TYR A 127 -5.91 11.61 -0.13
C TYR A 127 -4.74 10.95 0.62
N LEU A 128 -3.64 10.61 -0.06
CA LEU A 128 -2.46 10.01 0.57
C LEU A 128 -1.81 10.95 1.58
N ILE A 129 -1.72 12.25 1.28
CA ILE A 129 -1.20 13.26 2.20
C ILE A 129 -2.07 13.34 3.46
N GLU A 130 -3.39 13.37 3.31
CA GLU A 130 -4.34 13.38 4.42
C GLU A 130 -4.20 12.13 5.29
N GLN A 131 -4.09 10.95 4.67
CA GLN A 131 -3.89 9.69 5.39
C GLN A 131 -2.58 9.68 6.21
N VAL A 132 -1.49 10.19 5.64
CA VAL A 132 -0.20 10.28 6.32
C VAL A 132 -0.25 11.26 7.51
N ARG A 133 -1.05 12.33 7.39
CA ARG A 133 -1.21 13.36 8.44
C ARG A 133 -2.15 12.95 9.57
N GLN A 134 -2.91 11.86 9.44
CA GLN A 134 -3.80 11.40 10.50
C GLN A 134 -3.05 11.18 11.81
N SER A 135 -3.56 11.79 12.86
CA SER A 135 -3.04 11.59 14.22
C SER A 135 -3.45 10.21 14.77
N PRO A 136 -2.77 9.72 15.81
CA PRO A 136 -3.21 8.52 16.53
C PRO A 136 -4.64 8.63 17.04
N LYS A 137 -5.07 9.82 17.42
CA LYS A 137 -6.44 10.09 17.89
C LYS A 137 -7.47 9.92 16.78
N ASP A 138 -7.19 10.42 15.57
CA ASP A 138 -8.09 10.30 14.42
C ASP A 138 -8.30 8.85 14.04
N ARG A 139 -7.21 8.07 13.98
CA ARG A 139 -7.27 6.62 13.71
C ARG A 139 -8.08 5.86 14.77
N MET A 140 -7.91 6.22 16.05
CA MET A 140 -8.69 5.64 17.13
C MET A 140 -10.17 6.02 17.06
N ASN A 141 -10.49 7.24 16.64
CA ASN A 141 -11.88 7.67 16.45
C ASN A 141 -12.53 6.88 15.31
N ALA A 142 -11.85 6.72 14.18
CA ALA A 142 -12.32 5.88 13.08
C ALA A 142 -12.54 4.41 13.51
N LEU A 143 -11.62 3.85 14.30
CA LEU A 143 -11.80 2.51 14.87
C LEU A 143 -13.04 2.41 15.75
N ARG A 144 -13.35 3.42 16.56
CA ARG A 144 -14.49 3.40 17.49
C ARG A 144 -15.85 3.38 16.79
N GLU A 145 -15.93 3.74 15.52
CA GLU A 145 -17.14 3.54 14.71
C GLU A 145 -17.47 2.05 14.52
N TYR A 146 -16.45 1.17 14.57
CA TYR A 146 -16.56 -0.28 14.41
C TYR A 146 -16.48 -1.02 15.77
N VAL A 147 -15.67 -0.51 16.66
CA VAL A 147 -15.39 -1.07 17.98
C VAL A 147 -15.58 0.04 19.03
N PRO A 148 -16.84 0.36 19.42
CA PRO A 148 -17.14 1.55 20.24
C PRO A 148 -16.34 1.63 21.54
N ASN A 149 -16.04 0.49 22.16
CA ASN A 149 -15.32 0.42 23.43
C ASN A 149 -13.79 0.25 23.26
N ALA A 150 -13.23 0.56 22.06
CA ALA A 150 -11.80 0.44 21.83
C ALA A 150 -11.00 1.41 22.72
N ARG A 151 -10.10 0.83 23.53
CA ARG A 151 -9.17 1.57 24.39
C ARG A 151 -7.84 1.73 23.70
N THR A 152 -7.28 2.93 23.66
CA THR A 152 -6.02 3.25 22.98
C THR A 152 -4.86 2.34 23.41
N LYS A 153 -4.82 1.92 24.67
CA LYS A 153 -3.77 1.05 25.20
C LYS A 153 -3.71 -0.34 24.58
N ASP A 154 -4.83 -0.82 24.02
CA ASP A 154 -4.94 -2.17 23.43
C ASP A 154 -4.55 -2.18 21.94
N TRP A 155 -4.34 -1.02 21.32
CA TRP A 155 -4.11 -0.89 19.89
C TRP A 155 -2.79 -0.20 19.58
N LYS A 156 -2.01 -0.81 18.71
CA LYS A 156 -0.72 -0.27 18.24
C LYS A 156 -0.75 -0.10 16.73
N LEU A 157 -0.16 0.99 16.24
CA LEU A 157 0.02 1.20 14.81
C LEU A 157 1.16 0.30 14.33
N GLU A 158 0.85 -0.54 13.34
CA GLU A 158 1.81 -1.45 12.73
C GLU A 158 1.88 -1.20 11.22
N ARG A 159 3.09 -1.25 10.68
CA ARG A 159 3.31 -1.15 9.24
C ARG A 159 2.98 -2.50 8.60
N ALA A 160 2.08 -2.46 7.61
CA ALA A 160 1.83 -3.58 6.72
C ALA A 160 2.92 -3.67 5.62
N GLY A 161 2.60 -4.38 4.55
CA GLY A 161 3.46 -4.45 3.38
C GLY A 161 3.53 -3.13 2.61
N GLN A 162 4.40 -3.12 1.61
CA GLN A 162 4.48 -2.08 0.58
C GLN A 162 3.78 -2.58 -0.68
N ARG A 163 3.10 -1.68 -1.36
CA ARG A 163 2.58 -1.92 -2.70
C ARG A 163 3.18 -0.88 -3.64
N VAL A 164 3.77 -1.33 -4.71
CA VAL A 164 4.25 -0.45 -5.78
C VAL A 164 3.18 -0.41 -6.85
N GLN A 165 2.60 0.76 -7.05
CA GLN A 165 1.69 1.01 -8.17
C GLN A 165 2.53 1.21 -9.42
N VAL A 166 2.25 0.42 -10.45
CA VAL A 166 2.96 0.50 -11.72
C VAL A 166 2.48 1.73 -12.48
N ILE A 167 3.43 2.52 -12.95
CA ILE A 167 3.20 3.64 -13.86
C ILE A 167 3.68 3.19 -15.21
N LYS A 168 2.77 3.11 -16.18
CA LYS A 168 3.05 2.72 -17.55
C LYS A 168 3.27 3.96 -18.40
N LYS A 169 4.27 3.89 -19.27
CA LYS A 169 4.38 4.80 -20.39
C LYS A 169 3.27 4.44 -21.38
N ASP A 170 2.34 5.35 -21.61
CA ASP A 170 1.32 5.20 -22.66
C ASP A 170 1.93 5.54 -24.03
N GLU A 171 1.31 5.06 -25.12
CA GLU A 171 1.75 5.33 -26.50
C GLU A 171 1.81 6.85 -26.80
N GLU A 172 1.01 7.65 -26.10
CA GLU A 172 0.98 9.11 -26.17
C GLU A 172 1.92 9.81 -25.16
N LEU A 173 2.93 9.14 -24.59
CA LEU A 173 3.83 9.67 -23.55
C LEU A 173 3.12 10.07 -22.25
N ILE A 174 1.89 9.67 -22.04
CA ILE A 174 1.08 10.02 -20.88
C ILE A 174 1.18 8.91 -19.83
N GLY A 175 1.79 9.23 -18.70
CA GLY A 175 1.87 8.29 -17.57
C GLY A 175 0.48 7.89 -17.09
N LYS A 176 0.15 6.61 -17.20
CA LYS A 176 -1.07 5.99 -16.67
C LYS A 176 -0.72 5.25 -15.38
N LEU A 177 -1.49 5.48 -14.35
CA LEU A 177 -1.40 4.71 -13.13
C LEU A 177 -2.27 3.46 -13.33
N GLU A 178 -1.63 2.30 -13.42
CA GLU A 178 -2.37 1.04 -13.45
C GLU A 178 -2.58 0.54 -12.02
N PHE A 179 -3.83 0.60 -11.57
CA PHE A 179 -4.24 -0.14 -10.39
C PHE A 179 -4.39 -1.59 -10.84
N GLY A 180 -3.55 -2.47 -10.27
CA GLY A 180 -3.63 -3.89 -10.62
C GLY A 180 -5.08 -4.36 -10.58
N THR A 181 -5.54 -4.87 -11.71
CA THR A 181 -6.76 -5.67 -11.78
C THR A 181 -6.51 -6.96 -11.02
N GLU A 182 -7.46 -7.34 -10.17
CA GLU A 182 -7.50 -8.66 -9.55
C GLU A 182 -7.54 -9.76 -10.61
#